data_82a9d5fab1fd4e7860a0e992bec7c1fc
#
_entry.id   82a9d5fab1fd4e7860a0e992bec7c1fc
#
_cell.length_a   1.000
_cell.length_b   1.000
_cell.length_c   1.000
_cell.angle_alpha   90.00
_cell.angle_beta   90.00
_cell.angle_gamma   90.00
#
_symmetry.space_group_name_H-M   'P 1'
#
loop_
_entity.id
_entity.type
_entity.pdbx_description
1 polymer ?
#
loop_
_entity_poly.entity_id
_entity_poly.type
_entity_poly.pdbx_seq_one_letter_code
_entity_poly.pdbx_strand_id
1 'polypeptide(L)'
;MEAESREEMTRYVATFHSQYGAVQFFRQAKKVDFECRLAPVPRALSSSCGTCAHYAGSGWNPGFPLEDLEAVYVVSEGRYHLVHTTEDAQ
;
A
#
# COMPACT_ATOMS: atom_id res chain seq x y z
N MET A 1 12.00 24.78 -0.71
CA MET A 1 11.06 24.61 -0.03
C MET A 1 10.56 23.34 0.40
N GLU A 2 10.48 23.24 1.67
CA GLU A 2 10.15 22.02 2.28
C GLU A 2 8.74 21.62 2.03
N ALA A 3 7.90 22.61 1.84
CA ALA A 3 6.51 22.30 1.64
C ALA A 3 6.32 21.51 0.37
N GLU A 4 7.13 21.78 -0.60
CA GLU A 4 6.98 21.07 -1.81
C GLU A 4 7.36 19.64 -1.67
N SER A 5 8.35 19.34 -0.87
CA SER A 5 8.73 17.99 -0.67
C SER A 5 7.61 17.19 -0.10
N ARG A 6 6.91 17.76 0.86
CA ARG A 6 5.81 17.05 1.45
C ARG A 6 4.69 16.84 0.48
N GLU A 7 4.49 17.79 -0.39
CA GLU A 7 3.42 17.65 -1.34
C GLU A 7 3.67 16.58 -2.34
N GLU A 8 4.92 16.16 -2.48
CA GLU A 8 5.20 15.13 -3.42
C GLU A 8 4.95 13.75 -2.89
N MET A 9 4.68 13.63 -1.59
CA MET A 9 4.36 12.33 -1.04
C MET A 9 2.96 11.96 -1.40
N THR A 10 2.81 10.77 -1.95
CA THR A 10 1.52 10.26 -2.37
C THR A 10 1.08 9.17 -1.42
N ARG A 11 -0.21 9.10 -1.15
CA ARG A 11 -0.71 8.08 -0.24
C ARG A 11 -1.19 6.88 -1.02
N TYR A 12 -0.85 5.71 -0.52
CA TYR A 12 -1.18 4.46 -1.17
C TYR A 12 -1.82 3.49 -0.20
N VAL A 13 -2.56 2.53 -0.75
CA VAL A 13 -3.13 1.42 -0.01
C VAL A 13 -2.74 0.16 -0.75
N ALA A 14 -2.11 -0.77 -0.06
CA ALA A 14 -1.74 -2.06 -0.64
C ALA A 14 -2.62 -3.14 -0.05
N THR A 15 -3.16 -4.00 -0.91
CA THR A 15 -3.93 -5.14 -0.46
C THR A 15 -3.11 -6.39 -0.69
N PHE A 16 -3.42 -7.44 0.06
CA PHE A 16 -2.61 -8.66 0.05
C PHE A 16 -3.50 -9.88 -0.09
N HIS A 17 -2.91 -10.97 -0.59
CA HIS A 17 -3.64 -12.21 -0.72
C HIS A 17 -3.83 -12.89 0.63
N SER A 18 -2.97 -12.58 1.60
CA SER A 18 -3.05 -13.21 2.91
C SER A 18 -2.65 -12.23 4.00
N GLN A 19 -3.04 -12.56 5.22
CA GLN A 19 -2.65 -11.76 6.38
C GLN A 19 -1.14 -11.74 6.53
N TYR A 20 -0.50 -12.83 6.15
CA TYR A 20 0.95 -12.92 6.23
C TYR A 20 1.60 -11.80 5.42
N GLY A 21 1.09 -11.54 4.22
CA GLY A 21 1.66 -10.48 3.39
C GLY A 21 1.55 -9.12 4.03
N ALA A 22 0.40 -8.84 4.63
CA ALA A 22 0.21 -7.55 5.28
C ALA A 22 1.16 -7.39 6.46
N VAL A 23 1.33 -8.44 7.25
CA VAL A 23 2.23 -8.38 8.41
C VAL A 23 3.67 -8.21 7.95
N GLN A 24 4.07 -8.93 6.89
CA GLN A 24 5.42 -8.81 6.39
C GLN A 24 5.72 -7.41 5.86
N PHE A 25 4.74 -6.80 5.19
CA PHE A 25 4.89 -5.43 4.71
C PHE A 25 5.17 -4.51 5.90
N PHE A 26 4.37 -4.65 6.95
CA PHE A 26 4.50 -3.80 8.12
C PHE A 26 5.87 -4.00 8.78
N ARG A 27 6.31 -5.25 8.89
CA ARG A 27 7.60 -5.54 9.50
C ARG A 27 8.76 -4.95 8.70
N GLN A 28 8.71 -5.08 7.38
CA GLN A 28 9.75 -4.52 6.54
C GLN A 28 9.76 -3.00 6.64
N ALA A 29 8.57 -2.41 6.69
CA ALA A 29 8.47 -0.97 6.79
C ALA A 29 9.11 -0.47 8.09
N LYS A 30 8.88 -1.18 9.17
CA LYS A 30 9.46 -0.76 10.44
C LYS A 30 10.97 -0.88 10.44
N LYS A 31 11.50 -1.88 9.76
CA LYS A 31 12.95 -2.03 9.71
C LYS A 31 13.64 -0.88 9.02
N VAL A 32 12.99 -0.29 8.02
CA VAL A 32 13.61 0.81 7.28
C VAL A 32 12.98 2.15 7.60
N ASP A 33 12.24 2.20 8.71
CA ASP A 33 11.64 3.45 9.18
C ASP A 33 10.73 4.05 8.12
N PHE A 34 9.98 3.24 7.45
CA PHE A 34 9.05 3.64 6.40
C PHE A 34 7.66 3.75 7.00
N GLU A 35 7.00 4.85 6.79
CA GLU A 35 5.72 5.10 7.43
C GLU A 35 4.66 4.17 6.88
N CYS A 36 4.01 3.43 7.75
CA CYS A 36 3.03 2.44 7.34
C CYS A 36 2.13 2.09 8.50
N ARG A 37 0.86 1.81 8.23
CA ARG A 37 -0.01 1.26 9.25
C ARG A 37 -0.94 0.26 8.59
N LEU A 38 -1.35 -0.73 9.37
CA LEU A 38 -2.30 -1.73 8.90
C LEU A 38 -3.70 -1.32 9.31
N ALA A 39 -4.68 -1.69 8.52
CA ALA A 39 -6.05 -1.33 8.78
C ALA A 39 -6.97 -2.28 8.01
N PRO A 40 -8.25 -2.32 8.35
CA PRO A 40 -9.19 -3.11 7.56
C PRO A 40 -9.28 -2.57 6.16
N VAL A 41 -9.54 -3.44 5.21
CA VAL A 41 -9.67 -3.04 3.81
C VAL A 41 -10.91 -2.16 3.66
N PRO A 42 -10.79 -1.00 3.01
CA PRO A 42 -11.96 -0.13 2.81
C PRO A 42 -13.04 -0.83 2.01
N ARG A 43 -14.28 -0.43 2.30
CA ARG A 43 -15.42 -1.04 1.64
C ARG A 43 -15.36 -0.91 0.12
N ALA A 44 -14.76 0.16 -0.36
CA ALA A 44 -14.67 0.41 -1.78
C ALA A 44 -13.73 -0.56 -2.49
N LEU A 45 -12.92 -1.30 -1.76
CA LEU A 45 -11.94 -2.20 -2.35
C LEU A 45 -12.28 -3.65 -2.00
N SER A 46 -11.82 -4.56 -2.83
CA SER A 46 -11.95 -5.98 -2.55
C SER A 46 -10.58 -6.55 -2.28
N SER A 47 -10.51 -7.54 -1.42
CA SER A 47 -9.24 -8.17 -1.12
C SER A 47 -9.49 -9.55 -0.59
N SER A 48 -8.56 -10.46 -0.86
CA SER A 48 -8.63 -11.81 -0.33
C SER A 48 -8.45 -11.85 1.16
N CYS A 49 -7.75 -10.85 1.69
CA CYS A 49 -7.48 -10.78 3.11
C CYS A 49 -8.15 -9.52 3.62
N GLY A 50 -8.61 -9.47 4.80
CA GLY A 50 -9.32 -8.31 5.30
C GLY A 50 -8.45 -7.17 5.78
N THR A 51 -7.14 -7.26 5.60
CA THR A 51 -6.21 -6.25 6.11
C THR A 51 -5.42 -5.65 4.97
N CYS A 52 -5.22 -4.35 5.02
CA CYS A 52 -4.42 -3.65 4.03
C CYS A 52 -3.38 -2.78 4.72
N ALA A 53 -2.42 -2.28 3.95
CA ALA A 53 -1.39 -1.39 4.46
C ALA A 53 -1.56 -0.02 3.85
N HIS A 54 -1.55 1.00 4.71
CA HIS A 54 -1.59 2.38 4.28
C HIS A 54 -0.18 2.94 4.40
N TYR A 55 0.31 3.57 3.35
CA TYR A 55 1.66 4.12 3.37
C TYR A 55 1.74 5.32 2.43
N ALA A 56 2.84 6.04 2.50
CA ALA A 56 3.05 7.19 1.65
C ALA A 56 4.47 7.14 1.11
N GLY A 57 4.65 7.65 -0.10
CA GLY A 57 5.97 7.65 -0.70
C GLY A 57 5.97 8.39 -2.02
N SER A 58 7.11 8.40 -2.68
CA SER A 58 7.23 9.05 -3.97
C SER A 58 6.78 8.13 -5.09
N GLY A 59 6.53 6.85 -4.79
CA GLY A 59 6.02 5.90 -5.75
C GLY A 59 5.37 4.76 -5.00
N TRP A 60 4.65 3.89 -5.72
CA TRP A 60 3.90 2.84 -5.05
C TRP A 60 4.82 1.73 -4.51
N ASN A 61 5.99 1.57 -5.08
CA ASN A 61 6.89 0.50 -4.67
C ASN A 61 7.81 1.03 -3.58
N PRO A 62 7.73 0.48 -2.37
CA PRO A 62 8.54 1.01 -1.27
C PRO A 62 10.00 0.57 -1.30
N GLY A 63 10.37 -0.34 -2.21
CA GLY A 63 11.77 -0.70 -2.33
C GLY A 63 12.16 -1.93 -1.53
N PHE A 64 11.23 -2.60 -0.88
CA PHE A 64 11.54 -3.85 -0.20
C PHE A 64 10.59 -4.93 -0.73
N PRO A 65 10.86 -6.20 -0.45
CA PRO A 65 10.05 -7.28 -1.00
C PRO A 65 8.60 -7.18 -0.57
N LEU A 66 7.70 -7.50 -1.49
CA LEU A 66 6.27 -7.39 -1.24
C LEU A 66 5.65 -8.78 -1.32
N GLU A 67 5.65 -9.48 -0.19
CA GLU A 67 5.15 -10.84 -0.13
C GLU A 67 3.64 -10.84 -0.26
N ASP A 68 3.12 -11.71 -1.07
CA ASP A 68 1.66 -11.88 -1.22
C ASP A 68 0.93 -10.60 -1.59
N LEU A 69 1.60 -9.68 -2.25
CA LEU A 69 0.96 -8.44 -2.69
C LEU A 69 -0.12 -8.75 -3.70
N GLU A 70 -1.28 -8.15 -3.53
CA GLU A 70 -2.39 -8.35 -4.43
C GLU A 70 -2.55 -7.14 -5.36
N ALA A 71 -2.62 -5.95 -4.79
CA ALA A 71 -2.81 -4.74 -5.59
C ALA A 71 -2.40 -3.53 -4.78
N VAL A 72 -2.13 -2.44 -5.48
CA VAL A 72 -1.83 -1.17 -4.85
C VAL A 72 -2.71 -0.11 -5.48
N TYR A 73 -3.26 0.74 -4.64
CA TYR A 73 -4.12 1.83 -5.07
C TYR A 73 -3.53 3.15 -4.60
N VAL A 74 -3.66 4.18 -5.43
CA VAL A 74 -3.32 5.52 -4.99
C VAL A 74 -4.58 6.16 -4.42
N VAL A 75 -4.44 6.93 -3.36
CA VAL A 75 -5.56 7.61 -2.73
C VAL A 75 -5.54 9.05 -3.20
N SER A 76 -6.63 9.50 -3.81
CA SER A 76 -6.72 10.85 -4.32
C SER A 76 -8.14 11.35 -4.12
N GLU A 77 -8.28 12.43 -3.37
CA GLU A 77 -9.59 13.07 -3.17
C GLU A 77 -10.62 12.08 -2.66
N GLY A 78 -10.21 11.24 -1.74
CA GLY A 78 -11.12 10.29 -1.13
C GLY A 78 -11.45 9.09 -1.97
N ARG A 79 -10.77 8.92 -3.09
CA ARG A 79 -11.02 7.80 -3.99
C ARG A 79 -9.78 6.96 -4.13
N TYR A 80 -9.98 5.71 -4.55
CA TYR A 80 -8.89 4.76 -4.72
C TYR A 80 -8.76 4.44 -6.20
N HIS A 81 -7.56 4.59 -6.74
CA HIS A 81 -7.31 4.30 -8.15
C HIS A 81 -6.22 3.23 -8.23
N LEU A 82 -6.49 2.16 -8.96
CA LEU A 82 -5.54 1.07 -9.07
C LEU A 82 -4.30 1.51 -9.82
N VAL A 83 -3.13 1.28 -9.24
CA VAL A 83 -1.87 1.61 -9.89
C VAL A 83 -1.02 0.37 -10.15
N HIS A 84 -1.31 -0.74 -9.47
CA HIS A 84 -0.54 -1.96 -9.69
C HIS A 84 -1.35 -3.16 -9.23
N THR A 85 -1.26 -4.25 -9.97
CA THR A 85 -1.88 -5.49 -9.56
C THR A 85 -0.99 -6.63 -9.98
N THR A 86 -0.94 -7.66 -9.14
CA THR A 86 -0.22 -8.87 -9.47
C THR A 86 -1.11 -9.91 -10.10
N GLU A 87 -2.42 -9.63 -10.17
CA GLU A 87 -3.31 -10.56 -10.76
C GLU A 87 -3.09 -10.63 -12.24
N ASP A 88 -3.04 -11.83 -12.75
CA ASP A 88 -2.82 -11.99 -14.13
C ASP A 88 -3.99 -11.59 -14.90
N ALA A 89 -3.81 -10.95 -15.95
CA ALA A 89 -4.91 -10.47 -16.69
C ALA A 89 -5.53 -11.52 -17.52
N GLN A 90 -5.19 -12.70 -17.44
CA GLN A 90 -5.66 -13.69 -18.25
C GLN A 90 -7.00 -13.84 -18.38
#